data_42e6dfe349c38bd2d1d9f087fa5bca37
#
_entry.id   42e6dfe349c38bd2d1d9f087fa5bca37
#
_cell.length_a   1.000
_cell.length_b   1.000
_cell.length_c   1.000
_cell.angle_alpha   90.00
_cell.angle_beta   90.00
_cell.angle_gamma   90.00
#
_symmetry.space_group_name_H-M   'P 1'
#
loop_
_entity.id
_entity.type
_entity.pdbx_description
1 polymer ?
#
loop_
_entity_poly.entity_id
_entity_poly.type
_entity_poly.pdbx_seq_one_letter_code
_entity_poly.pdbx_strand_id
1 'polypeptide(L)'
;ACGYQHNDSFPGKHPLSVGPLGYNGSKAAMEIISKADVVLALGTRLNPFSTLPGYGIDYWPKNAEVIQVDINSDRIGLTKKISVGICGDAKLVSKQILEHLSTDAGNQNRKEREELIHQTKSSWLQTLTGLDHEDDDPGTSWNKDSRDREPEKMSPRMAWRAIQAGLPQDSIISSDIGNNCAIGNAY
;
A
#
# COMPACT_ATOMS: atom_id res chain seq x y z
N ALA A 1 -2.60 -5.19 1.36
CA ALA A 1 -2.15 -3.80 1.57
C ALA A 1 -1.91 -3.55 3.04
N CYS A 2 -1.03 -2.64 3.37
CA CYS A 2 -0.73 -2.19 4.74
C CYS A 2 -0.94 -0.68 4.87
N GLY A 3 -0.91 -0.16 6.09
CA GLY A 3 -0.87 1.28 6.32
C GLY A 3 0.52 1.83 6.01
N TYR A 4 0.61 3.06 5.51
CA TYR A 4 1.87 3.68 5.07
C TYR A 4 2.94 3.80 6.17
N GLN A 5 2.56 3.75 7.44
CA GLN A 5 3.47 3.78 8.58
C GLN A 5 3.89 2.39 9.09
N HIS A 6 3.32 1.32 8.53
CA HIS A 6 3.51 -0.06 8.97
C HIS A 6 3.72 -0.98 7.77
N ASN A 7 4.70 -0.66 6.93
CA ASN A 7 5.02 -1.44 5.74
C ASN A 7 5.55 -2.84 6.07
N ASP A 8 6.06 -3.03 7.27
CA ASP A 8 6.55 -4.28 7.83
C ASP A 8 5.45 -5.24 8.31
N SER A 9 4.20 -4.78 8.41
CA SER A 9 3.09 -5.59 8.91
C SER A 9 2.71 -6.77 8.00
N PHE A 10 3.15 -6.75 6.75
CA PHE A 10 2.97 -7.85 5.79
C PHE A 10 4.20 -7.95 4.87
N PRO A 11 4.72 -9.16 4.60
CA PRO A 11 5.93 -9.33 3.80
C PRO A 11 5.82 -8.68 2.42
N GLY A 12 6.63 -7.65 2.15
CA GLY A 12 6.57 -6.85 0.92
C GLY A 12 6.84 -7.68 -0.36
N LYS A 13 7.68 -8.71 -0.26
CA LYS A 13 8.00 -9.62 -1.38
C LYS A 13 6.93 -10.69 -1.63
N HIS A 14 5.93 -10.81 -0.76
CA HIS A 14 4.85 -11.79 -0.97
C HIS A 14 4.08 -11.48 -2.26
N PRO A 15 3.72 -12.48 -3.10
CA PRO A 15 2.99 -12.25 -4.36
C PRO A 15 1.71 -11.44 -4.20
N LEU A 16 0.99 -11.62 -3.10
CA LEU A 16 -0.25 -10.89 -2.81
C LEU A 16 -0.03 -9.53 -2.13
N SER A 17 1.22 -9.11 -1.87
CA SER A 17 1.50 -7.78 -1.34
C SER A 17 1.38 -6.74 -2.44
N VAL A 18 0.59 -5.71 -2.22
CA VAL A 18 0.39 -4.59 -3.17
C VAL A 18 0.92 -3.26 -2.63
N GLY A 19 1.60 -3.30 -1.49
CA GLY A 19 2.18 -2.11 -0.86
C GLY A 19 1.22 -1.35 0.05
N PRO A 20 1.64 -0.16 0.50
CA PRO A 20 0.89 0.65 1.44
C PRO A 20 -0.27 1.40 0.80
N LEU A 21 -1.29 1.71 1.61
CA LEU A 21 -2.39 2.60 1.29
C LEU A 21 -2.17 4.00 1.88
N GLY A 22 -2.93 4.96 1.38
CA GLY A 22 -3.02 6.30 1.94
C GLY A 22 -1.92 7.23 1.46
N TYR A 23 -1.56 8.18 2.31
CA TYR A 23 -0.54 9.17 2.00
C TYR A 23 0.77 8.49 1.60
N ASN A 24 1.31 8.86 0.45
CA ASN A 24 2.48 8.22 -0.16
C ASN A 24 2.34 6.70 -0.38
N GLY A 25 1.12 6.22 -0.53
CA GLY A 25 0.86 4.82 -0.76
C GLY A 25 1.09 4.38 -2.21
N SER A 26 0.99 3.08 -2.43
CA SER A 26 1.09 2.46 -3.75
C SER A 26 -0.19 2.65 -4.57
N LYS A 27 -0.06 3.09 -5.82
CA LYS A 27 -1.19 3.13 -6.75
C LYS A 27 -1.77 1.74 -6.97
N ALA A 28 -0.93 0.71 -7.04
CA ALA A 28 -1.39 -0.67 -7.15
C ALA A 28 -2.27 -1.10 -5.95
N ALA A 29 -1.90 -0.71 -4.72
CA ALA A 29 -2.73 -0.98 -3.55
C ALA A 29 -4.09 -0.30 -3.64
N MET A 30 -4.12 0.95 -4.11
CA MET A 30 -5.36 1.71 -4.27
C MET A 30 -6.27 1.11 -5.35
N GLU A 31 -5.72 0.70 -6.48
CA GLU A 31 -6.47 0.05 -7.56
C GLU A 31 -7.03 -1.32 -7.16
N ILE A 32 -6.29 -2.10 -6.37
CA ILE A 32 -6.75 -3.41 -5.91
C ILE A 32 -7.85 -3.26 -4.86
N ILE A 33 -7.66 -2.40 -3.84
CA ILE A 33 -8.68 -2.24 -2.80
C ILE A 33 -9.98 -1.65 -3.34
N SER A 34 -9.92 -0.80 -4.37
CA SER A 34 -11.11 -0.21 -4.98
C SER A 34 -12.08 -1.24 -5.59
N LYS A 35 -11.58 -2.44 -5.87
CA LYS A 35 -12.33 -3.56 -6.44
C LYS A 35 -12.77 -4.58 -5.39
N ALA A 36 -12.48 -4.32 -4.11
CA ALA A 36 -12.84 -5.24 -3.05
C ALA A 36 -14.33 -5.22 -2.76
N ASP A 37 -14.91 -6.38 -2.60
CA ASP A 37 -16.27 -6.62 -2.08
C ASP A 37 -16.25 -6.84 -0.57
N VAL A 38 -15.12 -7.30 -0.01
CA VAL A 38 -14.89 -7.42 1.44
C VAL A 38 -13.52 -6.84 1.80
N VAL A 39 -13.48 -6.03 2.84
CA VAL A 39 -12.24 -5.49 3.43
C VAL A 39 -12.11 -6.03 4.85
N LEU A 40 -11.10 -6.86 5.08
CA LEU A 40 -10.69 -7.29 6.43
C LEU A 40 -9.58 -6.37 6.92
N ALA A 41 -9.91 -5.50 7.87
CA ALA A 41 -9.01 -4.51 8.47
C ALA A 41 -8.52 -5.02 9.82
N LEU A 42 -7.26 -5.48 9.89
CA LEU A 42 -6.66 -6.10 11.05
C LEU A 42 -5.73 -5.11 11.79
N GLY A 43 -6.04 -4.81 13.05
CA GLY A 43 -5.21 -3.97 13.91
C GLY A 43 -5.01 -2.54 13.40
N THR A 44 -5.98 -2.01 12.67
CA THR A 44 -5.92 -0.68 12.10
C THR A 44 -7.17 0.14 12.42
N ARG A 45 -6.96 1.37 12.86
CA ARG A 45 -8.06 2.34 13.05
C ARG A 45 -8.57 2.98 11.76
N LEU A 46 -8.05 2.56 10.59
CA LEU A 46 -8.41 3.12 9.30
C LEU A 46 -8.29 4.65 9.26
N ASN A 47 -7.21 5.16 9.86
CA ASN A 47 -7.04 6.61 10.03
C ASN A 47 -7.10 7.33 8.66
N PRO A 48 -7.55 8.61 8.62
CA PRO A 48 -7.70 9.34 7.36
C PRO A 48 -6.44 9.36 6.49
N PHE A 49 -5.25 9.54 7.08
CA PHE A 49 -4.00 9.53 6.30
C PHE A 49 -3.69 8.16 5.66
N SER A 50 -4.11 7.06 6.31
CA SER A 50 -3.98 5.70 5.73
C SER A 50 -5.04 5.38 4.68
N THR A 51 -6.03 6.25 4.49
CA THR A 51 -7.13 6.07 3.53
C THR A 51 -7.35 7.29 2.64
N LEU A 52 -6.41 8.23 2.59
CA LEU A 52 -6.48 9.40 1.71
C LEU A 52 -6.47 8.94 0.24
N PRO A 53 -7.34 9.53 -0.59
CA PRO A 53 -7.25 9.39 -2.04
C PRO A 53 -5.86 9.78 -2.56
N GLY A 54 -5.39 9.08 -3.57
CA GLY A 54 -4.10 9.36 -4.23
C GLY A 54 -4.19 9.10 -5.72
N TYR A 55 -3.29 9.70 -6.48
CA TYR A 55 -3.22 9.54 -7.93
C TYR A 55 -4.54 9.83 -8.67
N GLY A 56 -5.36 10.75 -8.14
CA GLY A 56 -6.70 11.04 -8.70
C GLY A 56 -7.75 9.94 -8.47
N ILE A 57 -7.47 8.93 -7.64
CA ILE A 57 -8.35 7.78 -7.39
C ILE A 57 -9.02 7.95 -6.01
N ASP A 58 -10.36 8.02 -5.98
CA ASP A 58 -11.15 7.80 -4.76
C ASP A 58 -11.34 6.27 -4.61
N TYR A 59 -10.35 5.64 -4.02
CA TYR A 59 -10.19 4.19 -4.06
C TYR A 59 -10.92 3.42 -2.95
N TRP A 60 -11.45 4.11 -1.93
CA TRP A 60 -12.13 3.38 -0.86
C TRP A 60 -13.40 2.71 -1.39
N PRO A 61 -13.55 1.39 -1.25
CA PRO A 61 -14.67 0.67 -1.86
C PRO A 61 -15.97 0.96 -1.11
N LYS A 62 -16.86 1.74 -1.73
CA LYS A 62 -18.09 2.27 -1.10
C LYS A 62 -19.12 1.18 -0.78
N ASN A 63 -19.10 0.09 -1.54
CA ASN A 63 -20.06 -1.01 -1.43
C ASN A 63 -19.47 -2.26 -0.76
N ALA A 64 -18.21 -2.21 -0.32
CA ALA A 64 -17.58 -3.35 0.33
C ALA A 64 -18.11 -3.54 1.76
N GLU A 65 -18.24 -4.80 2.14
CA GLU A 65 -18.42 -5.16 3.54
C GLU A 65 -17.08 -4.99 4.28
N VAL A 66 -17.08 -4.19 5.34
CA VAL A 66 -15.87 -3.91 6.10
C VAL A 66 -15.92 -4.62 7.44
N ILE A 67 -14.98 -5.52 7.67
CA ILE A 67 -14.75 -6.19 8.95
C ILE A 67 -13.55 -5.53 9.61
N GLN A 68 -13.74 -4.88 10.75
CA GLN A 68 -12.64 -4.21 11.45
C GLN A 68 -12.34 -4.90 12.77
N VAL A 69 -11.06 -5.22 12.96
CA VAL A 69 -10.51 -5.80 14.19
C VAL A 69 -9.56 -4.79 14.83
N ASP A 70 -9.84 -4.37 16.05
CA ASP A 70 -8.96 -3.51 16.83
C ASP A 70 -9.04 -3.93 18.31
N ILE A 71 -7.92 -3.81 19.02
CA ILE A 71 -7.89 -4.10 20.46
C ILE A 71 -8.60 -3.02 21.28
N ASN A 72 -8.73 -1.81 20.72
CA ASN A 72 -9.45 -0.70 21.33
C ASN A 72 -10.81 -0.54 20.66
N SER A 73 -11.89 -0.82 21.40
CA SER A 73 -13.28 -0.69 20.93
C SER A 73 -13.64 0.70 20.40
N ASP A 74 -13.03 1.76 20.95
CA ASP A 74 -13.33 3.15 20.56
C ASP A 74 -12.83 3.50 19.17
N ARG A 75 -11.97 2.66 18.58
CA ARG A 75 -11.45 2.83 17.22
C ARG A 75 -12.29 2.12 16.16
N ILE A 76 -13.16 1.23 16.59
CA ILE A 76 -14.00 0.43 15.68
C ILE A 76 -15.11 1.32 15.14
N GLY A 77 -15.19 1.44 13.80
CA GLY A 77 -16.18 2.28 13.13
C GLY A 77 -15.96 3.80 13.23
N LEU A 78 -14.84 4.25 13.82
CA LEU A 78 -14.58 5.67 14.05
C LEU A 78 -14.46 6.50 12.76
N THR A 79 -13.85 5.95 11.72
CA THR A 79 -13.49 6.70 10.51
C THR A 79 -14.17 6.19 9.24
N LYS A 80 -14.60 4.97 9.24
CA LYS A 80 -15.27 4.31 8.10
C LYS A 80 -16.48 3.56 8.58
N LYS A 81 -17.53 3.53 7.75
CA LYS A 81 -18.66 2.64 7.99
C LYS A 81 -18.17 1.20 7.96
N ILE A 82 -18.52 0.43 8.95
CA ILE A 82 -18.16 -0.98 9.06
C ILE A 82 -19.41 -1.85 9.10
N SER A 83 -19.27 -3.10 8.67
CA SER A 83 -20.33 -4.10 8.73
C SER A 83 -20.20 -4.98 9.97
N VAL A 84 -18.97 -5.33 10.33
CA VAL A 84 -18.66 -6.13 11.52
C VAL A 84 -17.48 -5.52 12.29
N GLY A 85 -17.67 -5.26 13.57
CA GLY A 85 -16.61 -4.82 14.49
C GLY A 85 -16.23 -5.94 15.46
N ILE A 86 -14.95 -6.23 15.59
CA ILE A 86 -14.42 -7.23 16.50
C ILE A 86 -13.40 -6.57 17.43
N CYS A 87 -13.73 -6.49 18.72
CA CYS A 87 -12.79 -6.02 19.73
C CYS A 87 -11.90 -7.19 20.17
N GLY A 88 -10.61 -7.13 19.83
CA GLY A 88 -9.66 -8.19 20.16
C GLY A 88 -8.28 -8.01 19.56
N ASP A 89 -7.35 -8.84 20.02
CA ASP A 89 -6.00 -8.91 19.45
C ASP A 89 -6.04 -9.43 18.02
N ALA A 90 -5.43 -8.68 17.10
CA ALA A 90 -5.50 -8.96 15.65
C ALA A 90 -4.91 -10.35 15.31
N LYS A 91 -3.86 -10.80 16.01
CA LYS A 91 -3.25 -12.11 15.79
C LYS A 91 -4.17 -13.24 16.24
N LEU A 92 -4.78 -13.10 17.42
CA LEU A 92 -5.68 -14.11 17.96
C LEU A 92 -6.96 -14.21 17.14
N VAL A 93 -7.55 -13.07 16.77
CA VAL A 93 -8.74 -13.03 15.91
C VAL A 93 -8.44 -13.60 14.52
N SER A 94 -7.30 -13.26 13.91
CA SER A 94 -6.91 -13.83 12.62
C SER A 94 -6.76 -15.36 12.67
N LYS A 95 -6.21 -15.88 13.77
CA LYS A 95 -6.09 -17.33 13.97
C LYS A 95 -7.47 -17.99 14.05
N GLN A 96 -8.39 -17.41 14.82
CA GLN A 96 -9.77 -17.92 14.94
C GLN A 96 -10.50 -17.86 13.59
N ILE A 97 -10.38 -16.76 12.84
CA ILE A 97 -10.95 -16.66 11.50
C ILE A 97 -10.42 -17.78 10.60
N LEU A 98 -9.10 -18.01 10.62
CA LEU A 98 -8.48 -19.06 9.81
C LEU A 98 -8.98 -20.46 10.19
N GLU A 99 -9.18 -20.74 11.46
CA GLU A 99 -9.72 -22.02 11.95
C GLU A 99 -11.17 -22.28 11.50
N HIS A 100 -11.95 -21.21 11.25
CA HIS A 100 -13.34 -21.30 10.81
C HIS A 100 -13.48 -21.26 9.27
N LEU A 101 -12.43 -20.90 8.55
CA LEU A 101 -12.45 -20.97 7.09
C LEU A 101 -12.34 -22.43 6.63
N SER A 102 -13.26 -22.86 5.78
CA SER A 102 -13.14 -24.16 5.14
C SER A 102 -11.92 -24.18 4.21
N THR A 103 -11.32 -25.35 3.99
CA THR A 103 -10.18 -25.54 3.09
C THR A 103 -10.49 -25.12 1.64
N ASP A 104 -11.76 -25.11 1.27
CA ASP A 104 -12.24 -24.68 -0.05
C ASP A 104 -12.66 -23.20 -0.10
N ALA A 105 -12.68 -22.53 1.06
CA ALA A 105 -13.00 -21.12 1.11
C ALA A 105 -11.98 -20.31 0.30
N GLY A 106 -12.46 -19.54 -0.64
CA GLY A 106 -11.64 -18.65 -1.45
C GLY A 106 -10.97 -19.29 -2.67
N ASN A 107 -11.19 -20.55 -2.98
CA ASN A 107 -10.65 -21.19 -4.20
C ASN A 107 -11.37 -20.70 -5.47
N GLN A 108 -12.62 -20.27 -5.37
CA GLN A 108 -13.32 -19.68 -6.50
C GLN A 108 -12.63 -18.36 -6.90
N ASN A 109 -12.29 -18.23 -8.18
CA ASN A 109 -11.64 -17.06 -8.78
C ASN A 109 -10.26 -16.69 -8.16
N ARG A 110 -9.62 -17.60 -7.43
CA ARG A 110 -8.31 -17.34 -6.83
C ARG A 110 -7.26 -16.98 -7.88
N LYS A 111 -7.20 -17.75 -8.96
CA LYS A 111 -6.24 -17.49 -10.05
C LYS A 111 -6.46 -16.15 -10.71
N GLU A 112 -7.71 -15.76 -10.95
CA GLU A 112 -8.06 -14.46 -11.53
C GLU A 112 -7.65 -13.29 -10.61
N ARG A 113 -7.84 -13.45 -9.29
CA ARG A 113 -7.40 -12.45 -8.31
C ARG A 113 -5.88 -12.34 -8.24
N GLU A 114 -5.17 -13.46 -8.25
CA GLU A 114 -3.71 -13.47 -8.24
C GLU A 114 -3.16 -12.84 -9.52
N GLU A 115 -3.74 -13.14 -10.67
CA GLU A 115 -3.37 -12.52 -11.94
C GLU A 115 -3.64 -11.02 -11.96
N LEU A 116 -4.81 -10.57 -11.48
CA LEU A 116 -5.14 -9.17 -11.36
C LEU A 116 -4.11 -8.42 -10.49
N ILE A 117 -3.73 -9.01 -9.34
CA ILE A 117 -2.72 -8.44 -8.45
C ILE A 117 -1.38 -8.34 -9.16
N HIS A 118 -0.97 -9.41 -9.84
CA HIS A 118 0.29 -9.45 -10.58
C HIS A 118 0.35 -8.38 -11.68
N GLN A 119 -0.67 -8.29 -12.50
CA GLN A 119 -0.76 -7.30 -13.59
C GLN A 119 -0.73 -5.87 -13.04
N THR A 120 -1.52 -5.60 -11.98
CA THR A 120 -1.58 -4.26 -11.38
C THR A 120 -0.24 -3.85 -10.77
N LYS A 121 0.45 -4.77 -10.08
CA LYS A 121 1.80 -4.54 -9.55
C LYS A 121 2.81 -4.28 -10.66
N SER A 122 2.78 -5.08 -11.69
CA SER A 122 3.71 -4.96 -12.84
C SER A 122 3.52 -3.63 -13.56
N SER A 123 2.29 -3.21 -13.79
CA SER A 123 1.97 -1.90 -14.38
C SER A 123 2.46 -0.75 -13.51
N TRP A 124 2.27 -0.84 -12.20
CA TRP A 124 2.78 0.18 -11.28
C TRP A 124 4.30 0.25 -11.27
N LEU A 125 4.97 -0.91 -11.24
CA LEU A 125 6.43 -0.97 -11.30
C LEU A 125 6.98 -0.38 -12.61
N GLN A 126 6.32 -0.65 -13.74
CA GLN A 126 6.67 -0.03 -15.03
C GLN A 126 6.52 1.49 -14.97
N THR A 127 5.44 2.00 -14.37
CA THR A 127 5.24 3.43 -14.17
C THR A 127 6.37 4.04 -13.33
N LEU A 128 6.73 3.40 -12.20
CA LEU A 128 7.83 3.86 -11.36
C LEU A 128 9.17 3.85 -12.12
N THR A 129 9.40 2.82 -12.94
CA THR A 129 10.62 2.72 -13.76
C THR A 129 10.65 3.82 -14.82
N GLY A 130 9.52 4.14 -15.44
CA GLY A 130 9.41 5.29 -16.35
C GLY A 130 9.79 6.59 -15.66
N LEU A 131 9.24 6.84 -14.48
CA LEU A 131 9.53 8.05 -13.70
C LEU A 131 11.00 8.20 -13.27
N ASP A 132 11.78 7.11 -13.23
CA ASP A 132 13.22 7.19 -12.93
C ASP A 132 14.01 7.85 -14.07
N HIS A 133 13.52 7.73 -15.28
CA HIS A 133 14.16 8.20 -16.50
C HIS A 133 13.52 9.46 -17.09
N GLU A 134 12.33 9.83 -16.61
CA GLU A 134 11.66 11.07 -17.02
C GLU A 134 12.25 12.25 -16.25
N ASP A 135 13.15 12.98 -16.90
CA ASP A 135 13.60 14.30 -16.43
C ASP A 135 12.51 15.38 -16.58
N ASP A 136 11.40 15.05 -17.23
CA ASP A 136 10.33 15.97 -17.58
C ASP A 136 8.95 15.43 -17.18
N ASP A 137 8.48 15.74 -15.98
CA ASP A 137 7.04 15.85 -15.72
C ASP A 137 6.61 17.31 -15.93
N PRO A 138 6.02 17.67 -17.08
CA PRO A 138 5.61 19.05 -17.36
C PRO A 138 4.44 19.52 -16.50
N GLY A 139 3.87 18.64 -15.65
CA GLY A 139 2.65 18.90 -14.88
C GLY A 139 2.85 19.44 -13.47
N THR A 140 4.05 19.42 -12.91
CA THR A 140 4.29 19.92 -11.55
C THR A 140 5.14 21.19 -11.59
N SER A 141 4.60 22.28 -11.02
CA SER A 141 5.31 23.56 -10.88
C SER A 141 6.62 23.47 -10.08
N TRP A 142 6.90 22.34 -9.48
CA TRP A 142 8.11 22.01 -8.74
C TRP A 142 9.30 21.67 -9.64
N ASN A 143 9.06 21.32 -10.90
CA ASN A 143 10.09 20.85 -11.84
C ASN A 143 10.69 21.95 -12.72
N LYS A 144 10.30 23.24 -12.55
CA LYS A 144 10.96 24.31 -13.32
C LYS A 144 12.45 24.38 -13.07
N ASP A 145 12.90 24.01 -11.87
CA ASP A 145 14.33 23.98 -11.50
C ASP A 145 15.04 22.70 -11.95
N SER A 146 14.31 21.67 -12.40
CA SER A 146 14.92 20.41 -12.88
C SER A 146 15.51 20.51 -14.29
N ARG A 147 15.13 21.53 -15.05
CA ARG A 147 15.66 21.79 -16.41
C ARG A 147 17.13 22.23 -16.43
N ASP A 148 17.63 22.69 -15.28
CA ASP A 148 19.03 23.10 -15.09
C ASP A 148 19.87 22.00 -14.39
N ARG A 149 19.35 20.77 -14.29
CA ARG A 149 20.12 19.68 -13.70
C ARG A 149 21.29 19.33 -14.61
N GLU A 150 22.46 19.40 -14.02
CA GLU A 150 23.63 18.83 -14.66
C GLU A 150 23.38 17.33 -14.91
N PRO A 151 23.73 16.81 -16.10
CA PRO A 151 23.41 15.41 -16.49
C PRO A 151 23.96 14.33 -15.56
N GLU A 152 24.84 14.70 -14.64
CA GLU A 152 25.53 13.78 -13.71
C GLU A 152 24.83 13.62 -12.34
N LYS A 153 23.72 14.36 -12.09
CA LYS A 153 23.08 14.29 -10.77
C LYS A 153 22.04 13.18 -10.72
N MET A 154 22.25 12.25 -9.79
CA MET A 154 21.32 11.15 -9.52
C MET A 154 20.00 11.68 -8.97
N SER A 155 18.86 11.22 -9.52
CA SER A 155 17.56 11.55 -8.97
C SER A 155 17.34 10.86 -7.60
N PRO A 156 16.49 11.41 -6.72
CA PRO A 156 16.15 10.75 -5.46
C PRO A 156 15.58 9.33 -5.64
N ARG A 157 14.86 9.08 -6.72
CA ARG A 157 14.33 7.75 -7.07
C ARG A 157 15.45 6.78 -7.43
N MET A 158 16.39 7.19 -8.28
CA MET A 158 17.57 6.39 -8.62
C MET A 158 18.40 6.09 -7.38
N ALA A 159 18.58 7.07 -6.48
CA ALA A 159 19.29 6.87 -5.22
C ALA A 159 18.61 5.82 -4.34
N TRP A 160 17.28 5.88 -4.19
CA TRP A 160 16.53 4.88 -3.43
C TRP A 160 16.63 3.48 -4.03
N ARG A 161 16.57 3.34 -5.35
CA ARG A 161 16.78 2.04 -6.02
C ARG A 161 18.17 1.48 -5.78
N ALA A 162 19.18 2.31 -5.87
CA ALA A 162 20.56 1.90 -5.60
C ALA A 162 20.73 1.45 -4.14
N ILE A 163 20.18 2.20 -3.19
CA ILE A 163 20.16 1.85 -1.76
C ILE A 163 19.46 0.50 -1.58
N GLN A 164 18.24 0.35 -2.10
CA GLN A 164 17.47 -0.88 -1.95
C GLN A 164 18.19 -2.11 -2.55
N ALA A 165 18.87 -1.93 -3.67
CA ALA A 165 19.64 -3.00 -4.30
C ALA A 165 20.89 -3.40 -3.52
N GLY A 166 21.49 -2.45 -2.77
CA GLY A 166 22.72 -2.67 -1.99
C GLY A 166 22.47 -3.08 -0.55
N LEU A 167 21.28 -2.91 -0.01
CA LEU A 167 20.98 -3.24 1.38
C LEU A 167 20.80 -4.76 1.58
N PRO A 168 21.33 -5.31 2.69
CA PRO A 168 20.98 -6.66 3.14
C PRO A 168 19.48 -6.83 3.31
N GLN A 169 18.97 -8.06 3.14
CA GLN A 169 17.53 -8.33 3.19
C GLN A 169 16.91 -8.13 4.58
N ASP A 170 17.70 -8.20 5.61
CA ASP A 170 17.34 -8.04 7.03
C ASP A 170 17.58 -6.62 7.55
N SER A 171 17.85 -5.66 6.66
CA SER A 171 18.07 -4.27 7.04
C SER A 171 16.81 -3.62 7.59
N ILE A 172 16.97 -2.87 8.66
CA ILE A 172 15.94 -1.99 9.21
C ILE A 172 16.16 -0.59 8.64
N ILE A 173 15.16 -0.07 7.93
CA ILE A 173 15.23 1.25 7.33
C ILE A 173 14.39 2.21 8.18
N SER A 174 15.00 3.31 8.60
CA SER A 174 14.31 4.44 9.23
C SER A 174 14.44 5.65 8.33
N SER A 175 13.32 6.29 8.03
CA SER A 175 13.30 7.53 7.27
C SER A 175 12.46 8.58 7.98
N ASP A 176 12.87 9.84 7.87
CA ASP A 176 12.10 10.96 8.39
C ASP A 176 11.01 11.38 7.40
N ILE A 177 10.09 12.21 7.89
CA ILE A 177 8.99 12.75 7.09
C ILE A 177 9.52 13.65 5.96
N GLY A 178 8.87 13.62 4.80
CA GLY A 178 9.22 14.42 3.64
C GLY A 178 9.29 13.60 2.36
N ASN A 179 9.93 14.15 1.32
CA ASN A 179 10.02 13.51 0.01
C ASN A 179 10.76 12.16 0.05
N ASN A 180 11.74 12.01 0.94
CA ASN A 180 12.47 10.75 1.08
C ASN A 180 11.56 9.62 1.57
N CYS A 181 10.69 9.90 2.54
CA CYS A 181 9.69 8.94 3.00
C CYS A 181 8.69 8.59 1.88
N ALA A 182 8.23 9.62 1.15
CA ALA A 182 7.30 9.44 0.03
C ALA A 182 7.87 8.52 -1.04
N ILE A 183 9.10 8.79 -1.45
CA ILE A 183 9.79 8.01 -2.47
C ILE A 183 10.08 6.59 -1.95
N GLY A 184 10.61 6.45 -0.75
CA GLY A 184 10.93 5.15 -0.16
C GLY A 184 9.69 4.24 0.04
N ASN A 185 8.50 4.80 0.24
CA ASN A 185 7.26 4.01 0.31
C ASN A 185 6.76 3.57 -1.07
N ALA A 186 7.17 4.24 -2.14
CA ALA A 186 6.77 3.87 -3.50
C ALA A 186 7.58 2.69 -4.05
N TYR A 187 8.81 2.55 -3.61
CA TYR A 187 9.80 1.54 -4.04
C TYR A 187 9.97 0.44 -3.01
#